data_75a0944186d29e4d72c15a1024a43d2b
#
_entry.id   75a0944186d29e4d72c15a1024a43d2b
#
_cell.length_a   1.000
_cell.length_b   1.000
_cell.length_c   1.000
_cell.angle_alpha   90.00
_cell.angle_beta   90.00
_cell.angle_gamma   90.00
#
_symmetry.space_group_name_H-M   'P 1'
#
loop_
_entity.id
_entity.type
_entity.pdbx_description
1 polymer ?
#
loop_
_entity_poly.entity_id
_entity_poly.type
_entity_poly.pdbx_seq_one_letter_code
_entity_poly.pdbx_strand_id
1 'polypeptide(L)'
;MLLINGMPVIHIELKRSKVDVSQATFQIKRYTHEGVFGNGIFKMVQIFVAMTPEETLYFANPGKEENFKPEFYFHWEDFNNTVIRDWRRIVSDLLSIPMAHQLIGYYTIADDKDKTLKVLRSYQYFAASKISDITHKTNWDTHQHRGGYVWHTTGSGKTMTSFKSAQLIANSGDADKVVFLLDRIELSVQSLDEYRGFAGEDEAIQDTQNTAILLSKLKSTDNDDRLIVTSIQKMSNIKAGKDISQDDIDLIDRKRLVFIIDECHRSVFGDMLIGIKNTFKRACFSVSREHQSSKKTPSMKS
;
A
#
# COMPACT_ATOMS: atom_id res chain seq x y z
N MET A 1 12.18 13.63 19.69
CA MET A 1 11.44 14.10 18.52
C MET A 1 12.36 14.05 17.31
N LEU A 2 11.88 13.54 16.15
CA LEU A 2 12.64 13.63 14.91
C LEU A 2 12.16 14.82 14.08
N LEU A 3 13.12 15.49 13.45
CA LEU A 3 12.89 16.69 12.66
C LEU A 3 13.34 16.44 11.21
N ILE A 4 12.57 16.93 10.25
CA ILE A 4 12.96 17.03 8.84
C ILE A 4 13.01 18.51 8.50
N ASN A 5 14.20 19.02 8.13
CA ASN A 5 14.42 20.45 7.85
C ASN A 5 13.91 21.38 8.98
N GLY A 6 14.09 20.98 10.24
CA GLY A 6 13.62 21.71 11.41
C GLY A 6 12.14 21.52 11.78
N MET A 7 11.35 20.84 10.93
CA MET A 7 9.94 20.55 11.20
C MET A 7 9.79 19.25 11.97
N PRO A 8 9.05 19.22 13.11
CA PRO A 8 8.81 18.00 13.86
C PRO A 8 7.84 17.08 13.13
N VAL A 9 8.32 15.90 12.77
CA VAL A 9 7.51 14.91 12.02
C VAL A 9 7.22 13.66 12.80
N ILE A 10 8.07 13.26 13.75
CA ILE A 10 7.85 12.12 14.64
C ILE A 10 8.06 12.56 16.08
N HIS A 11 7.05 12.35 16.94
CA HIS A 11 7.20 12.51 18.38
C HIS A 11 7.50 11.16 19.03
N ILE A 12 8.49 11.14 19.92
CA ILE A 12 8.93 9.95 20.63
C ILE A 12 8.73 10.21 22.13
N GLU A 13 7.87 9.41 22.76
CA GLU A 13 7.66 9.39 24.21
C GLU A 13 8.41 8.22 24.82
N LEU A 14 9.30 8.53 25.77
CA LEU A 14 10.19 7.55 26.40
C LEU A 14 9.75 7.26 27.82
N LYS A 15 9.76 6.01 28.20
CA LYS A 15 9.60 5.56 29.58
C LYS A 15 10.79 4.69 30.01
N ARG A 16 11.07 4.66 31.29
CA ARG A 16 12.14 3.84 31.87
C ARG A 16 11.83 2.34 31.74
N SER A 17 12.86 1.53 31.85
CA SER A 17 12.74 0.07 31.95
C SER A 17 11.75 -0.36 33.05
N LYS A 18 11.05 -1.46 32.83
CA LYS A 18 10.01 -2.05 33.72
C LYS A 18 8.73 -1.20 33.86
N VAL A 19 8.55 -0.21 33.05
CA VAL A 19 7.29 0.53 32.92
C VAL A 19 6.57 0.03 31.69
N ASP A 20 5.28 -0.23 31.78
CA ASP A 20 4.47 -0.66 30.65
C ASP A 20 4.44 0.44 29.56
N VAL A 21 4.61 0.06 28.31
CA VAL A 21 4.66 0.99 27.16
C VAL A 21 3.35 1.77 27.01
N SER A 22 2.24 1.25 27.50
CA SER A 22 0.95 1.95 27.50
C SER A 22 0.99 3.28 28.26
N GLN A 23 1.87 3.43 29.25
CA GLN A 23 2.03 4.73 29.93
C GLN A 23 2.58 5.81 28.98
N ALA A 24 3.39 5.42 27.99
CA ALA A 24 3.85 6.36 26.96
C ALA A 24 2.69 6.71 26.00
N THR A 25 1.88 5.75 25.59
CA THR A 25 0.71 6.03 24.74
C THR A 25 -0.33 6.89 25.46
N PHE A 26 -0.58 6.67 26.75
CA PHE A 26 -1.45 7.54 27.56
C PHE A 26 -0.89 8.96 27.69
N GLN A 27 0.44 9.09 27.82
CA GLN A 27 1.07 10.41 27.89
C GLN A 27 0.89 11.17 26.56
N ILE A 28 1.09 10.51 25.41
CA ILE A 28 0.86 11.10 24.08
C ILE A 28 -0.60 11.53 23.94
N LYS A 29 -1.54 10.65 24.32
CA LYS A 29 -2.97 10.96 24.29
C LYS A 29 -3.31 12.19 25.15
N ARG A 30 -2.73 12.29 26.34
CA ARG A 30 -2.91 13.46 27.22
C ARG A 30 -2.38 14.74 26.55
N TYR A 31 -1.20 14.72 25.94
CA TYR A 31 -0.67 15.87 25.21
C TYR A 31 -1.58 16.29 24.06
N THR A 32 -2.21 15.34 23.39
CA THR A 32 -3.22 15.65 22.35
C THR A 32 -4.45 16.34 22.97
N HIS A 33 -4.95 15.84 24.10
CA HIS A 33 -6.04 16.47 24.85
C HIS A 33 -5.69 17.91 25.29
N GLU A 34 -4.48 18.13 25.75
CA GLU A 34 -3.94 19.45 26.15
C GLU A 34 -3.67 20.37 24.94
N GLY A 35 -3.91 19.91 23.71
CA GLY A 35 -3.79 20.70 22.48
C GLY A 35 -2.35 20.87 21.95
N VAL A 36 -1.37 20.13 22.50
CA VAL A 36 0.05 20.24 22.12
C VAL A 36 0.24 19.97 20.62
N PHE A 37 -0.43 18.96 20.08
CA PHE A 37 -0.34 18.57 18.66
C PHE A 37 -1.43 19.19 17.78
N GLY A 38 -2.29 20.01 18.35
CA GLY A 38 -3.37 20.70 17.63
C GLY A 38 -2.97 22.07 17.07
N ASN A 39 -1.92 22.68 17.62
CA ASN A 39 -1.53 24.06 17.35
C ASN A 39 -0.02 24.22 17.10
N GLY A 40 0.34 25.30 16.43
CA GLY A 40 1.73 25.66 16.20
C GLY A 40 2.50 24.62 15.37
N ILE A 41 3.82 24.58 15.54
CA ILE A 41 4.73 23.73 14.78
C ILE A 41 4.51 22.22 15.05
N PHE A 42 4.04 21.86 16.24
CA PHE A 42 3.80 20.45 16.61
C PHE A 42 2.60 19.83 15.92
N LYS A 43 1.74 20.63 15.28
CA LYS A 43 0.69 20.12 14.38
C LYS A 43 1.25 19.32 13.22
N MET A 44 2.52 19.50 12.88
CA MET A 44 3.19 18.77 11.80
C MET A 44 3.63 17.36 12.18
N VAL A 45 3.48 16.96 13.44
CA VAL A 45 3.81 15.60 13.88
C VAL A 45 2.82 14.62 13.24
N GLN A 46 3.35 13.71 12.42
CA GLN A 46 2.57 12.72 11.67
C GLN A 46 2.56 11.35 12.33
N ILE A 47 3.64 11.00 13.04
CA ILE A 47 3.81 9.69 13.66
C ILE A 47 4.17 9.85 15.13
N PHE A 48 3.57 9.03 15.96
CA PHE A 48 3.90 8.86 17.36
C PHE A 48 4.65 7.56 17.59
N VAL A 49 5.63 7.61 18.50
CA VAL A 49 6.39 6.44 18.95
C VAL A 49 6.39 6.44 20.47
N ALA A 50 5.86 5.39 21.05
CA ALA A 50 5.88 5.12 22.48
C ALA A 50 6.94 4.04 22.73
N MET A 51 7.95 4.33 23.59
CA MET A 51 9.11 3.45 23.70
C MET A 51 9.55 3.27 25.17
N THR A 52 9.86 2.02 25.49
CA THR A 52 10.67 1.60 26.63
C THR A 52 11.93 0.90 26.12
N PRO A 53 12.92 0.56 26.94
CA PRO A 53 14.06 -0.25 26.49
C PRO A 53 13.66 -1.64 25.95
N GLU A 54 12.50 -2.18 26.35
CA GLU A 54 12.05 -3.55 26.06
C GLU A 54 10.93 -3.60 25.01
N GLU A 55 10.26 -2.47 24.73
CA GLU A 55 9.09 -2.45 23.84
C GLU A 55 8.90 -1.11 23.18
N THR A 56 8.50 -1.16 21.90
CA THR A 56 8.18 0.04 21.12
C THR A 56 6.88 -0.18 20.35
N LEU A 57 6.02 0.84 20.42
CA LEU A 57 4.82 0.96 19.60
C LEU A 57 4.92 2.21 18.72
N TYR A 58 4.47 2.12 17.49
CA TYR A 58 4.34 3.29 16.61
C TYR A 58 2.95 3.35 15.98
N PHE A 59 2.48 4.54 15.70
CA PHE A 59 1.16 4.79 15.10
C PHE A 59 1.10 6.17 14.47
N ALA A 60 0.19 6.34 13.50
CA ALA A 60 -0.04 7.65 12.90
C ALA A 60 -0.74 8.59 13.89
N ASN A 61 -0.48 9.90 13.77
CA ASN A 61 -1.19 10.91 14.54
C ASN A 61 -2.69 10.87 14.17
N PRO A 62 -3.58 10.50 15.09
CA PRO A 62 -5.02 10.38 14.82
C PRO A 62 -5.74 11.74 14.76
N GLY A 63 -5.04 12.83 14.99
CA GLY A 63 -5.56 14.20 14.97
C GLY A 63 -6.40 14.59 16.18
N LYS A 64 -7.31 13.71 16.63
CA LYS A 64 -8.19 13.94 17.76
C LYS A 64 -8.08 12.84 18.82
N GLU A 65 -8.36 13.20 20.07
CA GLU A 65 -8.26 12.26 21.20
C GLU A 65 -9.17 11.03 21.03
N GLU A 66 -10.38 11.21 20.54
CA GLU A 66 -11.36 10.14 20.30
C GLU A 66 -10.90 9.07 19.32
N ASN A 67 -9.94 9.40 18.47
CA ASN A 67 -9.40 8.51 17.44
C ASN A 67 -8.19 7.67 17.94
N PHE A 68 -7.76 7.84 19.20
CA PHE A 68 -6.74 6.98 19.81
C PHE A 68 -7.30 5.59 20.09
N LYS A 69 -6.98 4.63 19.24
CA LYS A 69 -7.46 3.25 19.34
C LYS A 69 -6.28 2.29 19.40
N PRO A 70 -6.18 1.44 20.44
CA PRO A 70 -5.05 0.51 20.61
C PRO A 70 -4.83 -0.43 19.44
N GLU A 71 -5.86 -0.76 18.66
CA GLU A 71 -5.78 -1.59 17.47
C GLU A 71 -4.92 -0.98 16.34
N PHE A 72 -4.64 0.34 16.42
CA PHE A 72 -3.76 1.05 15.48
C PHE A 72 -2.37 1.31 16.05
N TYR A 73 -2.00 0.73 17.18
CA TYR A 73 -0.65 0.77 17.73
C TYR A 73 0.09 -0.47 17.30
N PHE A 74 1.20 -0.30 16.56
CA PHE A 74 1.90 -1.39 15.91
C PHE A 74 3.30 -1.56 16.49
N HIS A 75 3.74 -2.82 16.61
CA HIS A 75 5.15 -3.13 16.79
C HIS A 75 5.88 -3.05 15.46
N TRP A 76 7.13 -2.64 15.48
CA TRP A 76 7.99 -2.80 14.32
C TRP A 76 8.54 -4.22 14.30
N GLU A 77 8.39 -4.88 13.16
CA GLU A 77 8.80 -6.26 12.95
C GLU A 77 9.88 -6.28 11.87
N ASP A 78 10.69 -7.32 11.86
CA ASP A 78 11.63 -7.58 10.78
C ASP A 78 10.93 -8.21 9.56
N PHE A 79 11.71 -8.49 8.52
CA PHE A 79 11.20 -9.11 7.29
C PHE A 79 10.53 -10.48 7.51
N ASN A 80 10.83 -11.17 8.61
CA ASN A 80 10.24 -12.46 8.98
C ASN A 80 9.03 -12.31 9.93
N ASN A 81 8.50 -11.11 10.08
CA ASN A 81 7.43 -10.76 11.02
C ASN A 81 7.80 -11.05 12.50
N THR A 82 9.08 -10.93 12.84
CA THR A 82 9.54 -11.04 14.22
C THR A 82 9.59 -9.66 14.86
N VAL A 83 8.87 -9.47 15.95
CA VAL A 83 8.82 -8.21 16.68
C VAL A 83 10.20 -7.81 17.19
N ILE A 84 10.65 -6.62 16.83
CA ILE A 84 11.91 -6.04 17.30
C ILE A 84 11.66 -5.36 18.64
N ARG A 85 12.21 -5.94 19.73
CA ARG A 85 12.04 -5.43 21.09
C ARG A 85 13.19 -4.55 21.55
N ASP A 86 14.41 -4.77 21.04
CA ASP A 86 15.59 -3.99 21.42
C ASP A 86 15.48 -2.57 20.84
N TRP A 87 15.45 -1.59 21.74
CA TRP A 87 15.40 -0.18 21.36
C TRP A 87 16.53 0.28 20.45
N ARG A 88 17.73 -0.32 20.55
CA ARG A 88 18.88 0.02 19.69
C ARG A 88 18.57 -0.35 18.23
N ARG A 89 17.98 -1.53 18.03
CA ARG A 89 17.52 -1.94 16.69
C ARG A 89 16.37 -1.06 16.20
N ILE A 90 15.44 -0.69 17.07
CA ILE A 90 14.36 0.24 16.69
C ILE A 90 14.94 1.59 16.22
N VAL A 91 15.95 2.10 16.91
CA VAL A 91 16.60 3.37 16.50
C VAL A 91 17.30 3.22 15.15
N SER A 92 17.96 2.11 14.88
CA SER A 92 18.64 1.87 13.59
C SER A 92 17.67 1.53 12.44
N ASP A 93 16.62 0.79 12.72
CA ASP A 93 15.74 0.23 11.69
C ASP A 93 14.54 1.14 11.41
N LEU A 94 13.81 1.57 12.45
CA LEU A 94 12.59 2.39 12.33
C LEU A 94 12.86 3.89 12.36
N LEU A 95 13.75 4.34 13.28
CA LEU A 95 13.97 5.75 13.55
C LEU A 95 15.23 6.29 12.84
N SER A 96 15.88 5.51 11.99
CA SER A 96 16.96 6.01 11.15
C SER A 96 16.45 7.09 10.20
N ILE A 97 17.31 8.04 9.84
CA ILE A 97 16.95 9.14 8.94
C ILE A 97 16.34 8.62 7.63
N PRO A 98 16.94 7.62 6.92
CA PRO A 98 16.34 7.10 5.69
C PRO A 98 14.96 6.50 5.89
N MET A 99 14.76 5.72 6.97
CA MET A 99 13.47 5.08 7.24
C MET A 99 12.42 6.12 7.67
N ALA A 100 12.76 7.07 8.51
CA ALA A 100 11.85 8.14 8.92
C ALA A 100 11.36 8.96 7.71
N HIS A 101 12.26 9.29 6.77
CA HIS A 101 11.89 9.92 5.50
C HIS A 101 10.95 9.05 4.66
N GLN A 102 11.23 7.76 4.56
CA GLN A 102 10.37 6.84 3.81
C GLN A 102 8.98 6.73 4.44
N LEU A 103 8.90 6.54 5.76
CA LEU A 103 7.61 6.42 6.46
C LEU A 103 6.76 7.68 6.26
N ILE A 104 7.35 8.86 6.45
CA ILE A 104 6.64 10.13 6.31
C ILE A 104 6.29 10.41 4.85
N GLY A 105 7.24 10.27 3.91
CA GLY A 105 7.05 10.66 2.52
C GLY A 105 6.27 9.67 1.68
N TYR A 106 6.40 8.37 1.98
CA TYR A 106 5.89 7.33 1.08
C TYR A 106 4.94 6.33 1.73
N TYR A 107 5.07 6.07 3.05
CA TYR A 107 4.34 4.98 3.73
C TYR A 107 3.35 5.48 4.79
N THR A 108 3.12 6.78 4.85
CA THR A 108 1.98 7.39 5.54
C THR A 108 0.93 7.81 4.51
N ILE A 109 -0.32 7.52 4.79
CA ILE A 109 -1.45 7.79 3.91
C ILE A 109 -2.36 8.80 4.63
N ALA A 110 -2.69 9.90 3.95
CA ALA A 110 -3.76 10.77 4.38
C ALA A 110 -5.08 10.18 3.87
N ASP A 111 -5.94 9.73 4.77
CA ASP A 111 -7.25 9.21 4.42
C ASP A 111 -8.26 10.35 4.45
N ASP A 112 -8.66 10.79 3.27
CA ASP A 112 -9.59 11.91 3.12
C ASP A 112 -11.01 11.60 3.58
N LYS A 113 -11.41 10.34 3.55
CA LYS A 113 -12.72 9.90 4.03
C LYS A 113 -12.82 10.01 5.55
N ASP A 114 -11.83 9.50 6.25
CA ASP A 114 -11.80 9.49 7.72
C ASP A 114 -11.14 10.77 8.29
N LYS A 115 -10.52 11.59 7.42
CA LYS A 115 -9.70 12.77 7.81
C LYS A 115 -8.63 12.41 8.83
N THR A 116 -8.01 11.25 8.66
CA THR A 116 -6.98 10.72 9.54
C THR A 116 -5.74 10.30 8.76
N LEU A 117 -4.60 10.29 9.44
CA LEU A 117 -3.40 9.69 8.92
C LEU A 117 -3.38 8.19 9.25
N LYS A 118 -2.89 7.38 8.30
CA LYS A 118 -2.65 5.95 8.46
C LYS A 118 -1.21 5.65 8.10
N VAL A 119 -0.46 5.01 8.99
CA VAL A 119 0.90 4.55 8.72
C VAL A 119 0.88 3.06 8.41
N LEU A 120 1.67 2.63 7.43
CA LEU A 120 1.78 1.20 7.10
C LEU A 120 2.42 0.42 8.25
N ARG A 121 1.92 -0.79 8.47
CA ARG A 121 2.57 -1.77 9.35
C ARG A 121 3.87 -2.27 8.71
N SER A 122 4.79 -2.78 9.51
CA SER A 122 6.10 -3.28 9.04
C SER A 122 5.99 -4.25 7.87
N TYR A 123 5.13 -5.27 7.94
CA TYR A 123 4.95 -6.23 6.85
C TYR A 123 4.36 -5.59 5.57
N GLN A 124 3.51 -4.58 5.71
CA GLN A 124 2.97 -3.83 4.55
C GLN A 124 4.08 -3.00 3.89
N TYR A 125 4.92 -2.36 4.71
CA TYR A 125 6.11 -1.67 4.23
C TYR A 125 7.02 -2.61 3.44
N PHE A 126 7.38 -3.77 4.01
CA PHE A 126 8.25 -4.73 3.33
C PHE A 126 7.63 -5.26 2.05
N ALA A 127 6.33 -5.55 2.04
CA ALA A 127 5.63 -6.00 0.84
C ALA A 127 5.64 -4.93 -0.26
N ALA A 128 5.25 -3.69 0.06
CA ALA A 128 5.20 -2.60 -0.90
C ALA A 128 6.60 -2.24 -1.43
N SER A 129 7.60 -2.17 -0.55
CA SER A 129 8.99 -1.95 -0.91
C SER A 129 9.52 -3.04 -1.85
N LYS A 130 9.22 -4.32 -1.56
CA LYS A 130 9.64 -5.45 -2.38
C LYS A 130 9.01 -5.43 -3.77
N ILE A 131 7.73 -5.09 -3.88
CA ILE A 131 7.03 -4.95 -5.16
C ILE A 131 7.68 -3.83 -5.99
N SER A 132 7.92 -2.68 -5.38
CA SER A 132 8.59 -1.54 -6.02
C SER A 132 10.01 -1.90 -6.48
N ASP A 133 10.80 -2.55 -5.63
CA ASP A 133 12.15 -3.02 -5.93
C ASP A 133 12.21 -3.97 -7.14
N ILE A 134 11.26 -4.92 -7.22
CA ILE A 134 11.18 -5.85 -8.35
C ILE A 134 10.89 -5.09 -9.63
N THR A 135 10.00 -4.11 -9.60
CA THR A 135 9.69 -3.27 -10.76
C THR A 135 10.90 -2.46 -11.20
N HIS A 136 11.58 -1.81 -10.26
CA HIS A 136 12.79 -1.01 -10.52
C HIS A 136 13.92 -1.84 -11.16
N LYS A 137 14.11 -3.09 -10.69
CA LYS A 137 15.15 -4.00 -11.18
C LYS A 137 14.73 -4.79 -12.43
N THR A 138 13.49 -4.61 -12.93
CA THR A 138 13.00 -5.34 -14.09
C THR A 138 13.75 -4.90 -15.35
N ASN A 139 14.36 -5.85 -16.06
CA ASN A 139 14.86 -5.61 -17.40
C ASN A 139 13.72 -5.75 -18.42
N TRP A 140 13.25 -4.61 -18.93
CA TRP A 140 12.11 -4.54 -19.84
C TRP A 140 12.40 -5.05 -21.25
N ASP A 141 13.68 -5.26 -21.61
CA ASP A 141 14.07 -5.76 -22.94
C ASP A 141 14.05 -7.29 -23.03
N THR A 142 13.99 -7.97 -21.89
CA THR A 142 13.90 -9.42 -21.83
C THR A 142 12.47 -9.88 -21.60
N HIS A 143 12.10 -11.06 -22.14
CA HIS A 143 10.79 -11.69 -21.89
C HIS A 143 10.80 -12.65 -20.68
N GLN A 144 11.75 -12.50 -19.75
CA GLN A 144 11.81 -13.34 -18.55
C GLN A 144 10.71 -12.97 -17.55
N HIS A 145 10.31 -13.94 -16.73
CA HIS A 145 9.25 -13.80 -15.73
C HIS A 145 9.45 -12.58 -14.86
N ARG A 146 8.42 -11.75 -14.79
CA ARG A 146 8.40 -10.48 -14.08
C ARG A 146 7.27 -10.46 -13.08
N GLY A 147 7.56 -9.98 -11.85
CA GLY A 147 6.58 -9.87 -10.80
C GLY A 147 6.63 -11.02 -9.80
N GLY A 148 5.55 -11.18 -9.05
CA GLY A 148 5.49 -12.16 -7.96
C GLY A 148 4.16 -12.20 -7.24
N TYR A 149 4.17 -12.92 -6.11
CA TYR A 149 2.99 -13.07 -5.26
C TYR A 149 3.31 -12.56 -3.86
N VAL A 150 2.33 -11.86 -3.27
CA VAL A 150 2.35 -11.49 -1.86
C VAL A 150 1.19 -12.20 -1.16
N TRP A 151 1.51 -12.96 -0.13
CA TRP A 151 0.52 -13.67 0.68
C TRP A 151 0.14 -12.83 1.89
N HIS A 152 -1.15 -12.62 2.05
CA HIS A 152 -1.73 -11.87 3.16
C HIS A 152 -2.62 -12.76 4.02
N THR A 153 -2.70 -12.47 5.30
CA THR A 153 -3.76 -13.00 6.16
C THR A 153 -5.02 -12.15 6.02
N THR A 154 -6.18 -12.73 6.30
CA THR A 154 -7.46 -12.01 6.29
C THR A 154 -7.41 -10.81 7.25
N GLY A 155 -7.86 -9.65 6.81
CA GLY A 155 -7.85 -8.43 7.62
C GLY A 155 -6.48 -7.75 7.79
N SER A 156 -5.44 -8.18 7.07
CA SER A 156 -4.09 -7.59 7.15
C SER A 156 -3.94 -6.26 6.41
N GLY A 157 -5.00 -5.70 5.82
CA GLY A 157 -4.93 -4.48 5.02
C GLY A 157 -4.28 -4.69 3.64
N LYS A 158 -4.53 -5.84 3.02
CA LYS A 158 -4.07 -6.22 1.69
C LYS A 158 -4.32 -5.12 0.65
N THR A 159 -5.54 -4.62 0.58
CA THR A 159 -5.97 -3.57 -0.35
C THR A 159 -5.12 -2.31 -0.23
N MET A 160 -4.89 -1.84 0.99
CA MET A 160 -4.04 -0.67 1.24
C MET A 160 -2.59 -0.91 0.81
N THR A 161 -2.05 -2.11 1.07
CA THR A 161 -0.70 -2.49 0.64
C THR A 161 -0.58 -2.52 -0.87
N SER A 162 -1.53 -3.16 -1.55
CA SER A 162 -1.57 -3.28 -3.02
C SER A 162 -1.72 -1.93 -3.69
N PHE A 163 -2.64 -1.09 -3.19
CA PHE A 163 -2.85 0.25 -3.72
C PHE A 163 -1.61 1.14 -3.52
N LYS A 164 -1.02 1.13 -2.31
CA LYS A 164 0.20 1.89 -2.04
C LYS A 164 1.37 1.45 -2.91
N SER A 165 1.49 0.15 -3.19
CA SER A 165 2.49 -0.35 -4.13
C SER A 165 2.28 0.20 -5.55
N ALA A 166 1.03 0.24 -6.02
CA ALA A 166 0.69 0.80 -7.33
C ALA A 166 1.03 2.29 -7.42
N GLN A 167 0.68 3.06 -6.37
CA GLN A 167 0.98 4.48 -6.26
C GLN A 167 2.49 4.75 -6.26
N LEU A 168 3.27 3.99 -5.47
CA LEU A 168 4.72 4.13 -5.41
C LEU A 168 5.37 3.89 -6.78
N ILE A 169 4.97 2.85 -7.50
CA ILE A 169 5.50 2.53 -8.82
C ILE A 169 5.09 3.60 -9.85
N ALA A 170 3.84 4.07 -9.80
CA ALA A 170 3.39 5.13 -10.69
C ALA A 170 4.19 6.42 -10.50
N ASN A 171 4.55 6.76 -9.25
CA ASN A 171 5.28 7.98 -8.91
C ASN A 171 6.80 7.86 -9.08
N SER A 172 7.37 6.64 -9.04
CA SER A 172 8.82 6.44 -9.20
C SER A 172 9.32 6.69 -10.64
N GLY A 173 8.44 6.56 -11.65
CA GLY A 173 8.82 6.59 -13.05
C GLY A 173 9.43 5.28 -13.59
N ASP A 174 9.44 4.21 -12.80
CA ASP A 174 9.94 2.89 -13.21
C ASP A 174 8.99 2.18 -14.18
N ALA A 175 7.73 2.61 -14.25
CA ALA A 175 6.72 2.13 -15.18
C ALA A 175 6.09 3.28 -15.95
N ASP A 176 5.70 3.03 -17.20
CA ASP A 176 4.94 3.99 -18.02
C ASP A 176 3.45 3.94 -17.69
N LYS A 177 2.97 2.75 -17.35
CA LYS A 177 1.59 2.51 -16.89
C LYS A 177 1.55 1.51 -15.74
N VAL A 178 0.77 1.83 -14.73
CA VAL A 178 0.44 0.93 -13.62
C VAL A 178 -1.06 0.69 -13.65
N VAL A 179 -1.47 -0.56 -13.83
CA VAL A 179 -2.87 -0.97 -13.89
C VAL A 179 -3.23 -1.74 -12.64
N PHE A 180 -4.06 -1.13 -11.80
CA PHE A 180 -4.59 -1.76 -10.61
C PHE A 180 -5.87 -2.51 -10.96
N LEU A 181 -5.82 -3.85 -10.89
CA LEU A 181 -6.91 -4.74 -11.28
C LEU A 181 -7.71 -5.21 -10.07
N LEU A 182 -9.00 -4.99 -10.13
CA LEU A 182 -9.98 -5.39 -9.13
C LEU A 182 -10.99 -6.39 -9.72
N ASP A 183 -11.65 -7.19 -8.88
CA ASP A 183 -12.86 -7.89 -9.29
C ASP A 183 -14.00 -6.87 -9.50
N ARG A 184 -14.94 -7.19 -10.39
CA ARG A 184 -16.09 -6.34 -10.71
C ARG A 184 -16.95 -6.00 -9.49
N ILE A 185 -17.05 -6.93 -8.52
CA ILE A 185 -17.86 -6.74 -7.31
C ILE A 185 -17.20 -5.75 -6.35
N GLU A 186 -15.87 -5.68 -6.36
CA GLU A 186 -15.09 -4.75 -5.52
C GLU A 186 -15.04 -3.32 -6.09
N LEU A 187 -15.33 -3.15 -7.37
CA LEU A 187 -15.62 -1.85 -7.98
C LEU A 187 -17.01 -1.30 -7.56
N SER A 188 -17.64 -1.88 -6.53
CA SER A 188 -18.79 -1.25 -5.89
C SER A 188 -18.41 0.14 -5.37
N VAL A 189 -19.39 1.04 -5.31
CA VAL A 189 -19.20 2.45 -4.90
C VAL A 189 -18.37 2.58 -3.61
N GLN A 190 -18.50 1.63 -2.69
CA GLN A 190 -17.79 1.61 -1.41
C GLN A 190 -16.28 1.42 -1.56
N SER A 191 -15.84 0.51 -2.42
CA SER A 191 -14.42 0.21 -2.62
C SER A 191 -13.72 1.34 -3.41
N LEU A 192 -14.40 1.91 -4.40
CA LEU A 192 -13.89 3.07 -5.13
C LEU A 192 -13.69 4.27 -4.21
N ASP A 193 -14.60 4.48 -3.25
CA ASP A 193 -14.48 5.57 -2.27
C ASP A 193 -13.33 5.34 -1.29
N GLU A 194 -13.01 4.08 -0.94
CA GLU A 194 -11.81 3.75 -0.16
C GLU A 194 -10.54 4.06 -0.95
N TYR A 195 -10.48 3.64 -2.23
CA TYR A 195 -9.31 3.94 -3.08
C TYR A 195 -9.15 5.43 -3.34
N ARG A 196 -10.23 6.17 -3.54
CA ARG A 196 -10.19 7.63 -3.67
C ARG A 196 -9.72 8.29 -2.38
N GLY A 197 -10.15 7.77 -1.22
CA GLY A 197 -9.66 8.22 0.09
C GLY A 197 -8.13 8.05 0.25
N PHE A 198 -7.54 7.03 -0.37
CA PHE A 198 -6.10 6.76 -0.33
C PHE A 198 -5.29 7.50 -1.40
N ALA A 199 -5.92 7.96 -2.47
CA ALA A 199 -5.25 8.58 -3.61
C ALA A 199 -4.89 10.06 -3.40
N GLY A 200 -5.61 10.77 -2.52
CA GLY A 200 -5.48 12.21 -2.38
C GLY A 200 -6.19 12.99 -3.52
N GLU A 201 -6.27 14.31 -3.37
CA GLU A 201 -6.99 15.18 -4.32
C GLU A 201 -6.30 15.25 -5.70
N ASP A 202 -5.00 15.02 -5.77
CA ASP A 202 -4.19 15.18 -6.99
C ASP A 202 -4.12 13.90 -7.85
N GLU A 203 -4.53 12.75 -7.32
CA GLU A 203 -4.50 11.48 -8.06
C GLU A 203 -5.91 11.14 -8.58
N ALA A 204 -6.15 11.39 -9.85
CA ALA A 204 -7.38 10.97 -10.51
C ALA A 204 -7.47 9.44 -10.61
N ILE A 205 -8.04 8.79 -9.58
CA ILE A 205 -8.55 7.44 -9.74
C ILE A 205 -9.72 7.53 -10.71
N GLN A 206 -9.42 7.31 -11.96
CA GLN A 206 -10.43 7.37 -12.99
C GLN A 206 -11.04 5.99 -13.16
N ASP A 207 -12.28 5.84 -12.71
CA ASP A 207 -13.09 4.70 -13.11
C ASP A 207 -13.20 4.70 -14.63
N THR A 208 -12.63 3.68 -15.25
CA THR A 208 -12.78 3.47 -16.68
C THR A 208 -14.17 2.94 -16.96
N GLN A 209 -15.12 3.84 -17.21
CA GLN A 209 -16.54 3.50 -17.38
C GLN A 209 -16.79 2.54 -18.55
N ASN A 210 -15.95 2.58 -19.60
CA ASN A 210 -16.03 1.65 -20.73
C ASN A 210 -14.65 1.24 -21.26
N THR A 211 -14.61 0.22 -22.12
CA THR A 211 -13.39 -0.32 -22.72
C THR A 211 -12.68 0.69 -23.62
N ALA A 212 -13.42 1.59 -24.29
CA ALA A 212 -12.83 2.60 -25.18
C ALA A 212 -12.03 3.65 -24.39
N ILE A 213 -12.55 4.09 -23.25
CA ILE A 213 -11.83 5.00 -22.34
C ILE A 213 -10.58 4.31 -21.76
N LEU A 214 -10.71 3.03 -21.34
CA LEU A 214 -9.56 2.25 -20.88
C LEU A 214 -8.47 2.14 -21.93
N LEU A 215 -8.84 1.83 -23.18
CA LEU A 215 -7.90 1.76 -24.31
C LEU A 215 -7.20 3.10 -24.54
N SER A 216 -7.94 4.21 -24.57
CA SER A 216 -7.39 5.56 -24.71
C SER A 216 -6.34 5.86 -23.64
N LYS A 217 -6.64 5.54 -22.37
CA LYS A 217 -5.71 5.75 -21.25
C LYS A 217 -4.47 4.89 -21.31
N LEU A 218 -4.60 3.63 -21.70
CA LEU A 218 -3.46 2.74 -21.89
C LEU A 218 -2.54 3.26 -23.01
N LYS A 219 -3.09 3.87 -24.04
CA LYS A 219 -2.33 4.49 -25.14
C LYS A 219 -1.74 5.85 -24.79
N SER A 220 -2.39 6.61 -23.92
CA SER A 220 -1.97 7.96 -23.48
C SER A 220 -0.52 7.99 -22.99
N THR A 221 0.17 9.09 -23.22
CA THR A 221 1.49 9.40 -22.66
C THR A 221 1.41 10.40 -21.51
N ASP A 222 0.20 10.82 -21.13
CA ASP A 222 -0.04 11.74 -20.03
C ASP A 222 0.32 11.09 -18.69
N ASN A 223 0.93 11.87 -17.82
CA ASN A 223 1.29 11.44 -16.47
C ASN A 223 0.06 11.18 -15.60
N ASP A 224 -1.03 11.92 -15.82
CA ASP A 224 -2.29 11.74 -15.08
C ASP A 224 -2.95 10.39 -15.37
N ASP A 225 -2.63 9.77 -16.52
CA ASP A 225 -3.07 8.44 -16.89
C ASP A 225 -2.05 7.34 -16.53
N ARG A 226 -1.07 7.61 -15.67
CA ARG A 226 -0.05 6.62 -15.30
C ARG A 226 -0.61 5.54 -14.40
N LEU A 227 -1.43 5.89 -13.41
CA LEU A 227 -2.15 4.95 -12.55
C LEU A 227 -3.58 4.79 -13.04
N ILE A 228 -3.94 3.57 -13.45
CA ILE A 228 -5.26 3.22 -13.97
C ILE A 228 -5.88 2.18 -13.06
N VAL A 229 -7.08 2.46 -12.53
CA VAL A 229 -7.87 1.49 -11.75
C VAL A 229 -8.99 0.94 -12.63
N THR A 230 -9.06 -0.38 -12.77
CA THR A 230 -10.07 -1.01 -13.63
C THR A 230 -10.43 -2.43 -13.16
N SER A 231 -11.53 -2.98 -13.67
CA SER A 231 -11.87 -4.37 -13.41
C SER A 231 -11.11 -5.31 -14.34
N ILE A 232 -10.85 -6.53 -13.85
CA ILE A 232 -10.24 -7.57 -14.68
C ILE A 232 -11.09 -7.91 -15.90
N GLN A 233 -12.44 -7.82 -15.81
CA GLN A 233 -13.36 -8.06 -16.91
C GLN A 233 -13.15 -7.03 -18.04
N LYS A 234 -13.06 -5.74 -17.69
CA LYS A 234 -12.80 -4.67 -18.67
C LYS A 234 -11.41 -4.85 -19.29
N MET A 235 -10.40 -5.15 -18.48
CA MET A 235 -9.04 -5.37 -18.98
C MET A 235 -8.93 -6.59 -19.89
N SER A 236 -9.65 -7.68 -19.60
CA SER A 236 -9.66 -8.89 -20.44
C SER A 236 -10.29 -8.69 -21.83
N ASN A 237 -11.06 -7.61 -22.00
CA ASN A 237 -11.62 -7.20 -23.30
C ASN A 237 -10.61 -6.42 -24.15
N ILE A 238 -9.51 -5.96 -23.60
CA ILE A 238 -8.42 -5.29 -24.32
C ILE A 238 -7.57 -6.37 -25.01
N LYS A 239 -8.00 -6.76 -26.19
CA LYS A 239 -7.32 -7.73 -27.06
C LYS A 239 -7.63 -7.42 -28.52
N ALA A 240 -6.77 -7.81 -29.42
CA ALA A 240 -7.00 -7.64 -30.85
C ALA A 240 -8.30 -8.31 -31.31
N GLY A 241 -9.09 -7.62 -32.13
CA GLY A 241 -10.39 -8.06 -32.59
C GLY A 241 -11.06 -7.04 -33.52
N LYS A 242 -12.41 -6.99 -33.51
CA LYS A 242 -13.15 -6.08 -34.39
C LYS A 242 -12.95 -4.59 -34.05
N ASP A 243 -12.86 -4.28 -32.75
CA ASP A 243 -12.87 -2.90 -32.24
C ASP A 243 -11.48 -2.41 -31.82
N ILE A 244 -10.49 -3.30 -31.71
CA ILE A 244 -9.12 -2.99 -31.25
C ILE A 244 -8.14 -3.61 -32.22
N SER A 245 -7.29 -2.79 -32.84
CA SER A 245 -6.29 -3.25 -33.79
C SER A 245 -5.12 -3.96 -33.08
N GLN A 246 -4.40 -4.81 -33.83
CA GLN A 246 -3.16 -5.40 -33.32
C GLN A 246 -2.10 -4.31 -33.05
N ASP A 247 -2.06 -3.26 -33.88
CA ASP A 247 -1.13 -2.14 -33.70
C ASP A 247 -1.36 -1.40 -32.38
N ASP A 248 -2.62 -1.27 -31.94
CA ASP A 248 -2.95 -0.70 -30.61
C ASP A 248 -2.43 -1.56 -29.46
N ILE A 249 -2.57 -2.88 -29.58
CA ILE A 249 -2.04 -3.82 -28.58
C ILE A 249 -0.52 -3.75 -28.54
N ASP A 250 0.13 -3.75 -29.68
CA ASP A 250 1.59 -3.69 -29.80
C ASP A 250 2.14 -2.37 -29.26
N LEU A 251 1.42 -1.26 -29.48
CA LEU A 251 1.77 0.04 -28.91
C LEU A 251 1.74 0.02 -27.38
N ILE A 252 0.72 -0.61 -26.80
CA ILE A 252 0.58 -0.72 -25.35
C ILE A 252 1.61 -1.69 -24.78
N ASP A 253 1.84 -2.86 -25.41
CA ASP A 253 2.78 -3.88 -24.92
C ASP A 253 4.25 -3.42 -24.97
N ARG A 254 4.57 -2.41 -25.79
CA ARG A 254 5.90 -1.76 -25.82
C ARG A 254 6.18 -0.89 -24.60
N LYS A 255 5.15 -0.44 -23.89
CA LYS A 255 5.29 0.35 -22.66
C LYS A 255 5.76 -0.53 -21.50
N ARG A 256 6.41 0.08 -20.51
CA ARG A 256 6.72 -0.56 -19.24
C ARG A 256 5.43 -0.67 -18.42
N LEU A 257 4.75 -1.81 -18.55
CA LEU A 257 3.41 -2.03 -18.05
C LEU A 257 3.46 -2.90 -16.78
N VAL A 258 2.88 -2.41 -15.68
CA VAL A 258 2.82 -3.13 -14.41
C VAL A 258 1.35 -3.37 -14.04
N PHE A 259 1.00 -4.62 -13.77
CA PHE A 259 -0.29 -5.01 -13.23
C PHE A 259 -0.17 -5.33 -11.74
N ILE A 260 -0.92 -4.60 -10.92
CA ILE A 260 -1.11 -4.90 -9.50
C ILE A 260 -2.51 -5.49 -9.36
N ILE A 261 -2.59 -6.71 -8.85
CA ILE A 261 -3.83 -7.48 -8.82
C ILE A 261 -4.22 -7.71 -7.37
N ASP A 262 -5.36 -7.17 -6.97
CA ASP A 262 -5.95 -7.43 -5.66
C ASP A 262 -7.06 -8.48 -5.79
N GLU A 263 -7.16 -9.39 -4.80
CA GLU A 263 -8.18 -10.45 -4.66
C GLU A 263 -8.38 -11.42 -5.85
N CYS A 264 -7.46 -12.34 -6.02
CA CYS A 264 -7.48 -13.37 -7.06
C CYS A 264 -8.13 -14.70 -6.57
N HIS A 265 -9.36 -14.67 -6.03
CA HIS A 265 -9.96 -15.87 -5.39
C HIS A 265 -10.89 -16.70 -6.26
N ARG A 266 -11.34 -16.19 -7.41
CA ARG A 266 -12.36 -16.84 -8.23
C ARG A 266 -11.76 -17.60 -9.41
N SER A 267 -12.32 -18.76 -9.76
CA SER A 267 -11.88 -19.57 -10.90
C SER A 267 -11.91 -18.79 -12.23
N VAL A 268 -12.95 -17.99 -12.44
CA VAL A 268 -13.11 -17.14 -13.66
C VAL A 268 -12.04 -16.06 -13.75
N PHE A 269 -11.50 -15.59 -12.62
CA PHE A 269 -10.42 -14.62 -12.60
C PHE A 269 -9.12 -15.20 -13.19
N GLY A 270 -8.85 -16.49 -12.96
CA GLY A 270 -7.66 -17.16 -13.49
C GLY A 270 -7.61 -17.17 -15.01
N ASP A 271 -8.71 -17.50 -15.68
CA ASP A 271 -8.78 -17.54 -17.15
C ASP A 271 -8.63 -16.16 -17.77
N MET A 272 -9.27 -15.13 -17.18
CA MET A 272 -9.11 -13.75 -17.62
C MET A 272 -7.67 -13.26 -17.45
N LEU A 273 -7.03 -13.59 -16.33
CA LEU A 273 -5.64 -13.23 -16.07
C LEU A 273 -4.68 -13.91 -17.06
N ILE A 274 -4.94 -15.17 -17.41
CA ILE A 274 -4.17 -15.87 -18.46
C ILE A 274 -4.34 -15.14 -19.80
N GLY A 275 -5.55 -14.72 -20.14
CA GLY A 275 -5.82 -13.93 -21.34
C GLY A 275 -5.03 -12.61 -21.38
N ILE A 276 -5.04 -11.86 -20.26
CA ILE A 276 -4.29 -10.60 -20.12
C ILE A 276 -2.77 -10.85 -20.27
N LYS A 277 -2.24 -11.90 -19.61
CA LYS A 277 -0.82 -12.27 -19.71
C LYS A 277 -0.40 -12.68 -21.14
N ASN A 278 -1.29 -13.33 -21.87
CA ASN A 278 -1.04 -13.70 -23.27
C ASN A 278 -1.06 -12.49 -24.21
N THR A 279 -1.87 -11.47 -23.88
CA THR A 279 -1.96 -10.21 -24.65
C THR A 279 -0.76 -9.30 -24.36
N PHE A 280 -0.40 -9.14 -23.09
CA PHE A 280 0.68 -8.23 -22.65
C PHE A 280 1.88 -9.04 -22.12
N LYS A 281 2.67 -9.55 -23.05
CA LYS A 281 3.78 -10.49 -22.74
C LYS A 281 4.95 -9.82 -22.03
N ARG A 282 5.12 -8.51 -22.21
CA ARG A 282 6.22 -7.72 -21.62
C ARG A 282 5.86 -7.15 -20.23
N ALA A 283 4.62 -7.27 -19.82
CA ALA A 283 4.15 -6.70 -18.55
C ALA A 283 4.70 -7.42 -17.31
N CYS A 284 4.85 -6.64 -16.23
CA CYS A 284 5.15 -7.15 -14.89
C CYS A 284 3.84 -7.38 -14.12
N PHE A 285 3.74 -8.50 -13.39
CA PHE A 285 2.53 -8.86 -12.66
C PHE A 285 2.84 -9.07 -11.18
N SER A 286 2.22 -8.27 -10.30
CA SER A 286 2.23 -8.47 -8.85
C SER A 286 0.83 -8.84 -8.39
N VAL A 287 0.72 -9.97 -7.67
CA VAL A 287 -0.56 -10.53 -7.26
C VAL A 287 -0.63 -10.63 -5.74
N SER A 288 -1.60 -9.97 -5.13
CA SER A 288 -1.93 -10.13 -3.72
C SER A 288 -2.97 -11.23 -3.53
N ARG A 289 -2.70 -12.16 -2.62
CA ARG A 289 -3.59 -13.29 -2.29
C ARG A 289 -3.79 -13.43 -0.80
N GLU A 290 -4.98 -13.84 -0.41
CA GLU A 290 -5.23 -14.28 0.96
C GLU A 290 -4.85 -15.75 1.15
N HIS A 291 -4.19 -16.03 2.26
CA HIS A 291 -3.96 -17.39 2.72
C HIS A 291 -5.22 -17.88 3.41
N GLN A 292 -5.99 -18.76 2.75
CA GLN A 292 -7.04 -19.51 3.44
C GLN A 292 -6.37 -20.49 4.41
N SER A 293 -6.38 -20.16 5.71
CA SER A 293 -6.03 -21.15 6.72
C SER A 293 -7.08 -22.27 6.64
N SER A 294 -6.70 -23.41 6.08
CA SER A 294 -7.50 -24.63 6.19
C SER A 294 -7.61 -24.96 7.68
N LYS A 295 -8.74 -24.61 8.30
CA LYS A 295 -9.15 -25.18 9.58
C LYS A 295 -9.35 -26.69 9.34
N LYS A 296 -8.31 -27.47 9.52
CA LYS A 296 -8.47 -28.90 9.79
C LYS A 296 -9.21 -29.00 11.13
N THR A 297 -10.49 -29.18 11.08
CA THR A 297 -11.28 -29.67 12.21
C THR A 297 -10.68 -31.01 12.62
N PRO A 298 -10.20 -31.20 13.86
CA PRO A 298 -9.80 -32.52 14.31
C PRO A 298 -11.05 -33.38 14.29
N SER A 299 -11.09 -34.40 13.45
CA SER A 299 -12.08 -35.44 13.55
C SER A 299 -11.88 -36.15 14.88
N MET A 300 -12.74 -35.92 15.85
CA MET A 300 -12.91 -36.83 16.99
C MET A 300 -13.30 -38.19 16.42
N LYS A 301 -12.38 -39.13 16.45
CA LYS A 301 -12.70 -40.55 16.38
C LYS A 301 -13.16 -40.98 17.77
N SER A 302 -14.43 -41.38 17.85
CA SER A 302 -15.00 -42.15 18.96
C SER A 302 -14.32 -43.51 19.10
#